data_a97f1e00aae9558beb24ba2cdac56e50
#
_entry.id   a97f1e00aae9558beb24ba2cdac56e50
#
_cell.length_a   1.000
_cell.length_b   1.000
_cell.length_c   1.000
_cell.angle_alpha   90.00
_cell.angle_beta   90.00
_cell.angle_gamma   90.00
#
_symmetry.space_group_name_H-M   'P 1'
#
loop_
_entity.id
_entity.type
_entity.pdbx_description
1 polymer ?
#
loop_
_entity_poly.entity_id
_entity_poly.type
_entity_poly.pdbx_seq_one_letter_code
_entity_poly.pdbx_strand_id
1 'polypeptide(L)'
;MTTTGHTDDRSRRGGRLTLALACLLAMSVPHPAAAQLFGDRPPPVPPGLVPDVPSGPAISLAPPSGPASAPNLPAPLTQPPVAAVTPPVPAPAPAIAPTPGQAVLSLTARYGKDLPVISNGLVWRVFSDRPDESGTFKLIREERGATPNIVLPPGSYVIHVTLGLVSAVRPVTLKADTDREAFVLPAGGLRIEGRVGASKIPQNQISFSIYKGSQFEVGERAPLVPTVAAGDVVLLPEGTYYIISNYGDANSVVRSDIRVQASKLTDVIISHRAAVITLKLVSDKGGEALANTAWSVITPGGDVIKESIGAFPRVVLSEGEYRAIAKNEGKVFERPFNVVNGVDGEIEVIAH
;
A
#
# COMPACT_ATOMS: atom_id res chain seq x y z
N MET A 1 -73.65 18.44 26.11
CA MET A 1 -74.25 17.35 25.32
C MET A 1 -73.10 16.35 25.17
N THR A 2 -73.05 15.39 26.10
CA THR A 2 -73.53 14.02 25.95
C THR A 2 -72.66 13.26 24.95
N THR A 3 -72.00 12.13 25.16
CA THR A 3 -72.10 11.10 26.16
C THR A 3 -71.03 10.06 25.79
N THR A 4 -70.29 9.59 26.78
CA THR A 4 -70.23 8.18 27.20
C THR A 4 -69.71 7.22 26.15
N GLY A 5 -68.62 6.45 26.34
CA GLY A 5 -68.40 5.48 27.38
C GLY A 5 -68.29 4.13 26.75
N HIS A 6 -67.40 3.30 27.01
CA HIS A 6 -67.56 2.13 27.83
C HIS A 6 -66.36 1.20 27.70
N THR A 7 -65.85 0.86 28.82
CA THR A 7 -65.06 -0.24 29.25
C THR A 7 -65.57 -1.60 28.82
N ASP A 8 -64.66 -2.59 28.66
CA ASP A 8 -64.66 -3.89 29.39
C ASP A 8 -63.53 -4.76 28.79
N ASP A 9 -62.55 -5.19 29.51
CA ASP A 9 -62.31 -6.13 30.60
C ASP A 9 -62.60 -7.60 30.24
N ARG A 10 -61.59 -8.42 30.66
CA ARG A 10 -61.59 -9.89 30.84
C ARG A 10 -61.31 -10.74 29.58
N SER A 11 -60.46 -11.75 29.64
CA SER A 11 -59.98 -12.59 30.75
C SER A 11 -58.96 -13.61 30.25
N ARG A 12 -57.98 -13.82 31.03
CA ARG A 12 -57.32 -15.10 31.43
C ARG A 12 -57.73 -16.38 30.68
N ARG A 13 -56.69 -17.07 30.23
CA ARG A 13 -56.40 -18.52 30.42
C ARG A 13 -55.16 -18.82 29.61
N GLY A 14 -53.97 -19.24 30.11
CA GLY A 14 -53.80 -20.38 31.01
C GLY A 14 -53.65 -21.63 30.14
N GLY A 15 -52.50 -21.81 29.53
CA GLY A 15 -52.13 -23.02 28.81
C GLY A 15 -50.67 -23.36 29.01
N ARG A 16 -50.39 -24.11 30.09
CA ARG A 16 -49.10 -24.79 30.28
C ARG A 16 -49.04 -25.93 29.27
N LEU A 17 -48.16 -25.84 28.30
CA LEU A 17 -47.79 -26.98 27.45
C LEU A 17 -46.44 -27.50 27.95
N THR A 18 -46.51 -28.60 28.67
CA THR A 18 -45.40 -29.47 29.02
C THR A 18 -44.87 -30.12 27.76
N LEU A 19 -43.65 -29.74 27.35
CA LEU A 19 -42.94 -30.40 26.27
C LEU A 19 -42.08 -31.51 26.87
N ALA A 20 -42.44 -32.75 26.58
CA ALA A 20 -41.70 -33.94 26.94
C ALA A 20 -40.36 -33.97 26.22
N LEU A 21 -39.29 -34.10 27.00
CA LEU A 21 -37.91 -34.28 26.55
C LEU A 21 -37.75 -35.76 26.11
N ALA A 22 -37.78 -36.02 24.82
CA ALA A 22 -37.40 -37.34 24.26
C ALA A 22 -35.88 -37.32 24.01
N CYS A 23 -35.13 -37.96 24.89
CA CYS A 23 -33.72 -38.30 24.68
C CYS A 23 -33.63 -39.37 23.59
N LEU A 24 -33.18 -38.99 22.42
CA LEU A 24 -32.69 -39.91 21.38
C LEU A 24 -31.16 -40.06 21.58
N LEU A 25 -30.78 -41.18 22.20
CA LEU A 25 -29.41 -41.68 22.19
C LEU A 25 -29.05 -42.04 20.72
N ALA A 26 -28.31 -41.18 20.02
CA ALA A 26 -27.64 -41.57 18.81
C ALA A 26 -26.29 -42.21 19.19
N MET A 27 -26.20 -43.53 19.02
CA MET A 27 -24.94 -44.25 19.09
C MET A 27 -24.02 -43.76 17.99
N SER A 28 -22.96 -43.04 18.36
CA SER A 28 -21.84 -42.71 17.48
C SER A 28 -20.99 -43.97 17.28
N VAL A 29 -21.09 -44.57 16.11
CA VAL A 29 -20.16 -45.57 15.64
C VAL A 29 -18.84 -44.85 15.30
N PRO A 30 -17.69 -45.24 15.91
CA PRO A 30 -16.41 -44.64 15.49
C PRO A 30 -16.06 -45.18 14.12
N HIS A 31 -16.00 -44.28 13.15
CA HIS A 31 -15.37 -44.56 11.86
C HIS A 31 -13.86 -44.60 12.08
N PRO A 32 -13.13 -45.63 11.63
CA PRO A 32 -11.69 -45.60 11.63
C PRO A 32 -11.24 -44.54 10.65
N ALA A 33 -10.53 -43.54 11.16
CA ALA A 33 -9.77 -42.58 10.32
C ALA A 33 -8.76 -43.42 9.54
N ALA A 34 -9.00 -43.58 8.23
CA ALA A 34 -7.99 -44.05 7.30
C ALA A 34 -6.88 -43.02 7.28
N ALA A 35 -5.80 -43.29 7.98
CA ALA A 35 -4.54 -42.59 7.81
C ALA A 35 -4.10 -42.81 6.35
N GLN A 36 -4.27 -41.82 5.49
CA GLN A 36 -3.63 -41.81 4.21
C GLN A 36 -2.12 -41.69 4.46
N LEU A 37 -1.45 -42.82 4.40
CA LEU A 37 0.00 -42.89 4.25
C LEU A 37 0.37 -42.04 3.04
N PHE A 38 1.11 -40.98 3.29
CA PHE A 38 1.88 -40.29 2.26
C PHE A 38 2.96 -41.24 1.74
N GLY A 39 2.56 -42.18 0.85
CA GLY A 39 3.43 -43.01 0.09
C GLY A 39 3.90 -42.25 -1.15
N ASP A 40 5.21 -42.37 -1.38
CA ASP A 40 5.90 -42.11 -2.63
C ASP A 40 6.06 -40.63 -3.04
N ARG A 41 6.75 -39.89 -2.18
CA ARG A 41 7.61 -38.84 -2.68
C ARG A 41 8.96 -39.49 -3.02
N PRO A 42 9.43 -39.50 -4.27
CA PRO A 42 10.76 -40.01 -4.58
C PRO A 42 11.79 -39.21 -3.76
N PRO A 43 12.85 -39.86 -3.26
CA PRO A 43 13.88 -39.17 -2.49
C PRO A 43 14.48 -38.05 -3.34
N PRO A 44 14.89 -36.90 -2.72
CA PRO A 44 15.52 -35.82 -3.44
C PRO A 44 16.78 -36.36 -4.13
N VAL A 45 16.82 -36.22 -5.45
CA VAL A 45 17.99 -36.58 -6.26
C VAL A 45 19.13 -35.66 -5.79
N PRO A 46 20.30 -36.20 -5.40
CA PRO A 46 21.45 -35.36 -5.07
C PRO A 46 21.79 -34.47 -6.29
N PRO A 47 22.21 -33.21 -6.09
CA PRO A 47 22.59 -32.34 -7.20
C PRO A 47 23.66 -33.05 -8.01
N GLY A 48 23.38 -33.28 -9.31
CA GLY A 48 24.33 -33.84 -10.25
C GLY A 48 25.59 -32.99 -10.27
N LEU A 49 26.71 -33.64 -10.32
CA LEU A 49 28.03 -33.03 -10.47
C LEU A 49 27.96 -31.96 -11.56
N VAL A 50 28.26 -30.71 -11.17
CA VAL A 50 28.40 -29.61 -12.13
C VAL A 50 29.55 -30.03 -13.09
N PRO A 51 29.35 -30.01 -14.41
CA PRO A 51 30.43 -30.28 -15.34
C PRO A 51 31.55 -29.27 -15.10
N ASP A 52 32.76 -29.75 -14.98
CA ASP A 52 33.97 -28.91 -14.88
C ASP A 52 33.97 -27.92 -16.05
N VAL A 53 33.99 -26.63 -15.71
CA VAL A 53 34.23 -25.55 -16.65
C VAL A 53 35.61 -25.78 -17.28
N PRO A 54 35.76 -25.89 -18.59
CA PRO A 54 37.07 -26.05 -19.19
C PRO A 54 37.95 -24.84 -18.84
N SER A 55 39.03 -25.08 -18.16
CA SER A 55 40.08 -24.09 -17.84
C SER A 55 40.75 -23.67 -19.14
N GLY A 56 40.20 -22.65 -19.79
CA GLY A 56 40.90 -21.91 -20.82
C GLY A 56 42.01 -21.08 -20.20
N PRO A 57 43.14 -20.85 -20.91
CA PRO A 57 44.22 -20.06 -20.38
C PRO A 57 43.75 -18.67 -20.00
N ALA A 58 44.15 -18.21 -18.80
CA ALA A 58 43.84 -16.91 -18.28
C ALA A 58 44.30 -15.81 -19.25
N ILE A 59 43.38 -15.02 -19.75
CA ILE A 59 43.71 -13.83 -20.53
C ILE A 59 44.27 -12.80 -19.58
N SER A 60 45.59 -12.55 -19.69
CA SER A 60 46.28 -11.53 -18.93
C SER A 60 45.86 -10.16 -19.45
N LEU A 61 45.18 -9.36 -18.60
CA LEU A 61 44.90 -7.95 -18.84
C LEU A 61 46.08 -7.08 -18.41
N ALA A 62 47.30 -7.40 -18.91
CA ALA A 62 48.42 -6.50 -18.77
C ALA A 62 48.35 -5.44 -19.89
N PRO A 63 48.52 -4.13 -19.58
CA PRO A 63 48.56 -3.10 -20.59
C PRO A 63 49.81 -3.27 -21.48
N PRO A 64 49.75 -2.98 -22.77
CA PRO A 64 50.87 -3.09 -23.67
C PRO A 64 51.97 -2.11 -23.27
N SER A 65 53.17 -2.66 -22.93
CA SER A 65 54.39 -1.88 -22.72
C SER A 65 54.97 -1.52 -24.11
N GLY A 66 54.62 -0.33 -24.62
CA GLY A 66 55.25 0.26 -25.79
C GLY A 66 55.54 1.71 -25.51
N PRO A 67 56.77 2.24 -25.90
CA PRO A 67 57.09 3.62 -25.68
C PRO A 67 56.31 4.51 -26.66
N ALA A 68 55.22 5.11 -26.25
CA ALA A 68 54.60 6.18 -26.96
C ALA A 68 55.26 7.50 -26.57
N SER A 69 55.96 8.13 -27.49
CA SER A 69 56.47 9.49 -27.37
C SER A 69 55.32 10.44 -27.05
N ALA A 70 55.33 11.01 -25.88
CA ALA A 70 54.37 12.02 -25.47
C ALA A 70 54.66 13.37 -26.21
N PRO A 71 53.66 14.05 -26.78
CA PRO A 71 53.78 15.42 -27.17
C PRO A 71 53.94 16.31 -25.92
N ASN A 72 54.94 17.22 -25.94
CA ASN A 72 55.17 18.23 -24.91
C ASN A 72 53.89 19.07 -24.68
N LEU A 73 53.20 18.80 -23.60
CA LEU A 73 52.19 19.69 -23.03
C LEU A 73 52.87 20.66 -22.07
N PRO A 74 52.52 21.96 -22.11
CA PRO A 74 53.07 22.92 -21.17
C PRO A 74 52.74 22.54 -19.73
N ALA A 75 53.66 22.73 -18.81
CA ALA A 75 53.57 22.41 -17.41
C ALA A 75 52.27 22.99 -16.79
N PRO A 76 51.56 22.22 -15.96
CA PRO A 76 50.42 22.73 -15.25
C PRO A 76 50.84 23.80 -14.26
N LEU A 77 50.27 24.99 -14.38
CA LEU A 77 50.40 26.05 -13.38
C LEU A 77 49.99 25.48 -12.02
N THR A 78 50.93 25.46 -11.08
CA THR A 78 50.69 25.08 -9.69
C THR A 78 49.68 26.07 -9.11
N GLN A 79 48.41 25.64 -9.03
CA GLN A 79 47.41 26.36 -8.24
C GLN A 79 47.77 26.15 -6.75
N PRO A 80 47.78 27.21 -5.94
CA PRO A 80 47.94 27.08 -4.51
C PRO A 80 46.80 26.18 -3.98
N PRO A 81 47.00 25.37 -2.93
CA PRO A 81 45.99 24.51 -2.36
C PRO A 81 44.79 25.38 -1.97
N VAL A 82 43.66 25.17 -2.67
CA VAL A 82 42.40 25.78 -2.27
C VAL A 82 42.09 25.15 -0.92
N ALA A 83 42.17 25.94 0.14
CA ALA A 83 41.74 25.53 1.48
C ALA A 83 40.31 24.98 1.34
N ALA A 84 40.12 23.75 1.75
CA ALA A 84 38.80 23.12 1.81
C ALA A 84 37.90 24.04 2.66
N VAL A 85 36.99 24.73 2.00
CA VAL A 85 35.95 25.51 2.66
C VAL A 85 35.01 24.48 3.26
N THR A 86 35.21 24.17 4.54
CA THR A 86 34.23 23.45 5.36
C THR A 86 32.93 24.22 5.25
N PRO A 87 31.82 23.59 4.81
CA PRO A 87 30.55 24.28 4.81
C PRO A 87 30.27 24.81 6.22
N PRO A 88 29.79 26.04 6.35
CA PRO A 88 29.51 26.61 7.67
C PRO A 88 28.51 25.71 8.39
N VAL A 89 28.93 25.20 9.53
CA VAL A 89 28.01 24.56 10.48
C VAL A 89 26.91 25.57 10.74
N PRO A 90 25.61 25.23 10.53
CA PRO A 90 24.54 26.14 10.82
C PRO A 90 24.66 26.61 12.25
N ALA A 91 24.79 27.92 12.44
CA ALA A 91 24.85 28.51 13.78
C ALA A 91 23.62 28.02 14.57
N PRO A 92 23.78 27.61 15.83
CA PRO A 92 22.64 27.25 16.66
C PRO A 92 21.69 28.45 16.69
N ALA A 93 20.40 28.18 16.46
CA ALA A 93 19.37 29.19 16.54
C ALA A 93 19.49 29.94 17.89
N PRO A 94 19.30 31.28 17.92
CA PRO A 94 19.48 32.07 19.14
C PRO A 94 18.63 31.46 20.25
N ALA A 95 19.26 31.17 21.39
CA ALA A 95 18.57 30.67 22.57
C ALA A 95 17.62 31.75 23.04
N ILE A 96 16.30 31.50 22.95
CA ILE A 96 15.28 32.40 23.51
C ILE A 96 15.41 32.27 25.02
N ALA A 97 15.90 33.35 25.69
CA ALA A 97 15.92 33.40 27.14
C ALA A 97 14.48 33.59 27.66
N PRO A 98 13.98 32.73 28.54
CA PRO A 98 12.65 32.88 29.09
C PRO A 98 12.55 34.15 29.95
N THR A 99 11.43 34.87 29.85
CA THR A 99 11.09 35.96 30.77
C THR A 99 10.79 35.37 32.16
N PRO A 100 11.02 36.10 33.27
CA PRO A 100 10.66 35.59 34.59
C PRO A 100 9.21 35.10 34.65
N GLY A 101 9.00 33.86 35.12
CA GLY A 101 7.68 33.21 35.16
C GLY A 101 7.26 32.49 33.87
N GLN A 102 8.15 32.39 32.90
CA GLN A 102 7.94 31.59 31.69
C GLN A 102 9.05 30.54 31.53
N ALA A 103 8.77 29.48 30.81
CA ALA A 103 9.70 28.44 30.48
C ALA A 103 9.71 28.20 28.95
N VAL A 104 10.82 27.72 28.42
CA VAL A 104 10.95 27.38 27.01
C VAL A 104 10.89 25.86 26.82
N LEU A 105 9.93 25.38 26.05
CA LEU A 105 9.82 23.98 25.65
C LEU A 105 10.39 23.81 24.24
N SER A 106 11.53 23.14 24.14
CA SER A 106 12.15 22.77 22.85
C SER A 106 11.72 21.37 22.44
N LEU A 107 11.08 21.23 21.28
CA LEU A 107 10.52 19.97 20.82
C LEU A 107 11.31 19.44 19.61
N THR A 108 11.51 18.12 19.60
CA THR A 108 12.10 17.39 18.45
C THR A 108 11.35 16.10 18.22
N ALA A 109 11.31 15.62 16.99
CA ALA A 109 10.75 14.30 16.67
C ALA A 109 11.71 13.49 15.79
N ARG A 110 11.65 12.15 15.96
CA ARG A 110 12.44 11.17 15.20
C ARG A 110 11.58 9.98 14.87
N TYR A 111 11.91 9.23 13.82
CA TYR A 111 11.24 7.94 13.51
C TYR A 111 11.72 6.79 14.42
N GLY A 112 12.84 6.96 15.11
CA GLY A 112 13.44 6.01 16.02
C GLY A 112 14.48 6.70 16.90
N LYS A 113 14.87 6.09 18.01
CA LYS A 113 15.79 6.69 18.99
C LYS A 113 17.12 7.10 18.37
N ASP A 114 17.64 6.27 17.45
CA ASP A 114 18.96 6.43 16.82
C ASP A 114 18.90 7.06 15.43
N LEU A 115 17.70 7.48 14.98
CA LEU A 115 17.53 8.12 13.68
C LEU A 115 17.63 9.65 13.80
N PRO A 116 17.96 10.33 12.67
CA PRO A 116 18.03 11.78 12.64
C PRO A 116 16.70 12.43 12.97
N VAL A 117 16.76 13.71 13.41
CA VAL A 117 15.58 14.52 13.65
C VAL A 117 14.84 14.76 12.34
N ILE A 118 13.51 14.69 12.39
CA ILE A 118 12.65 14.98 11.26
C ILE A 118 12.71 16.47 10.96
N SER A 119 13.09 16.83 9.74
CA SER A 119 13.43 18.21 9.38
C SER A 119 12.25 19.07 8.94
N ASN A 120 11.09 18.48 8.60
CA ASN A 120 9.93 19.23 8.08
C ASN A 120 8.62 18.44 8.24
N GLY A 121 7.51 19.13 7.96
CA GLY A 121 6.16 18.52 7.94
C GLY A 121 5.53 18.26 9.29
N LEU A 122 6.22 18.54 10.39
CA LEU A 122 5.68 18.35 11.74
C LEU A 122 4.71 19.46 12.13
N VAL A 123 3.62 19.06 12.75
CA VAL A 123 2.66 19.96 13.40
C VAL A 123 2.58 19.58 14.87
N TRP A 124 2.88 20.55 15.72
CA TRP A 124 2.90 20.41 17.16
C TRP A 124 1.70 21.11 17.76
N ARG A 125 0.98 20.44 18.64
CA ARG A 125 -0.14 20.99 19.40
C ARG A 125 0.09 20.78 20.87
N VAL A 126 -0.05 21.87 21.63
CA VAL A 126 0.02 21.88 23.09
C VAL A 126 -1.38 22.04 23.62
N PHE A 127 -1.81 21.11 24.44
CA PHE A 127 -3.10 21.13 25.11
C PHE A 127 -2.96 21.27 26.61
N SER A 128 -4.03 21.72 27.29
CA SER A 128 -4.14 21.66 28.73
C SER A 128 -3.96 20.22 29.23
N ASP A 129 -3.45 20.04 30.44
CA ASP A 129 -3.31 18.73 31.10
C ASP A 129 -4.65 18.13 31.53
N ARG A 130 -5.70 18.99 31.65
CA ARG A 130 -7.05 18.57 32.05
C ARG A 130 -8.06 18.94 31.00
N PRO A 131 -9.05 18.06 30.78
CA PRO A 131 -10.18 18.40 29.95
C PRO A 131 -11.05 19.45 30.64
N ASP A 132 -11.79 20.22 29.86
CA ASP A 132 -12.85 21.12 30.34
C ASP A 132 -14.10 20.33 30.77
N GLU A 133 -15.17 21.05 31.16
CA GLU A 133 -16.45 20.46 31.59
C GLU A 133 -17.11 19.60 30.49
N SER A 134 -16.75 19.83 29.23
CA SER A 134 -17.23 19.01 28.06
C SER A 134 -16.38 17.76 27.82
N GLY A 135 -15.32 17.53 28.58
CA GLY A 135 -14.35 16.44 28.36
C GLY A 135 -13.32 16.76 27.30
N THR A 136 -13.24 17.99 26.78
CA THR A 136 -12.35 18.41 25.72
C THR A 136 -11.07 19.02 26.23
N PHE A 137 -9.92 18.62 25.71
CA PHE A 137 -8.63 19.24 26.02
C PHE A 137 -8.48 20.58 25.27
N LYS A 138 -8.29 21.68 25.99
CA LYS A 138 -8.16 23.00 25.38
C LYS A 138 -6.82 23.12 24.65
N LEU A 139 -6.87 23.44 23.33
CA LEU A 139 -5.69 23.80 22.57
C LEU A 139 -5.12 25.14 23.08
N ILE A 140 -3.85 25.12 23.50
CA ILE A 140 -3.14 26.31 24.00
C ILE A 140 -2.27 26.90 22.88
N ARG A 141 -1.55 26.06 22.14
CA ARG A 141 -0.63 26.47 21.08
C ARG A 141 -0.58 25.47 19.96
N GLU A 142 -0.45 25.94 18.72
CA GLU A 142 -0.08 25.13 17.55
C GLU A 142 1.16 25.76 16.91
N GLU A 143 2.17 24.94 16.62
CA GLU A 143 3.40 25.35 15.97
C GLU A 143 3.74 24.37 14.84
N ARG A 144 4.37 24.87 13.79
CA ARG A 144 4.82 24.07 12.64
C ARG A 144 6.33 24.22 12.49
N GLY A 145 7.01 23.12 12.30
CA GLY A 145 8.47 23.11 12.12
C GLY A 145 9.13 21.92 12.78
N ALA A 146 10.41 21.74 12.44
CA ALA A 146 11.19 20.58 12.90
C ALA A 146 11.50 20.62 14.39
N THR A 147 11.85 21.80 14.90
CA THR A 147 12.33 22.01 16.28
C THR A 147 11.78 23.32 16.85
N PRO A 148 10.47 23.43 17.09
CA PRO A 148 9.90 24.65 17.64
C PRO A 148 10.35 24.87 19.09
N ASN A 149 10.52 26.15 19.46
CA ASN A 149 10.73 26.60 20.82
C ASN A 149 9.45 27.30 21.26
N ILE A 150 8.72 26.71 22.19
CA ILE A 150 7.42 27.19 22.64
C ILE A 150 7.59 27.80 24.05
N VAL A 151 7.21 29.05 24.19
CA VAL A 151 7.24 29.74 25.48
C VAL A 151 5.89 29.57 26.17
N LEU A 152 5.90 28.98 27.36
CA LEU A 152 4.71 28.68 28.17
C LEU A 152 4.97 28.94 29.65
N PRO A 153 3.95 29.19 30.47
CA PRO A 153 4.10 29.17 31.94
C PRO A 153 4.52 27.77 32.40
N PRO A 154 5.25 27.63 33.51
CA PRO A 154 5.49 26.34 34.16
C PRO A 154 4.19 25.64 34.47
N GLY A 155 4.09 24.32 34.21
CA GLY A 155 2.87 23.55 34.39
C GLY A 155 2.88 22.24 33.64
N SER A 156 1.78 21.50 33.71
CA SER A 156 1.60 20.24 32.99
C SER A 156 0.79 20.46 31.70
N TYR A 157 1.22 19.82 30.63
CA TYR A 157 0.65 19.94 29.30
C TYR A 157 0.57 18.59 28.62
N VAL A 158 -0.30 18.44 27.62
CA VAL A 158 -0.33 17.31 26.73
C VAL A 158 0.19 17.78 25.37
N ILE A 159 1.30 17.20 24.92
CA ILE A 159 1.91 17.51 23.63
C ILE A 159 1.49 16.46 22.62
N HIS A 160 0.92 16.91 21.50
CA HIS A 160 0.57 16.10 20.36
C HIS A 160 1.40 16.54 19.16
N VAL A 161 2.15 15.62 18.58
CA VAL A 161 2.89 15.83 17.33
C VAL A 161 2.29 14.97 16.22
N THR A 162 2.13 15.55 15.03
CA THR A 162 1.63 14.85 13.85
C THR A 162 2.55 15.06 12.66
N LEU A 163 2.64 14.02 11.81
CA LEU A 163 3.29 14.03 10.51
C LEU A 163 2.47 13.19 9.55
N GLY A 164 1.64 13.82 8.72
CA GLY A 164 0.69 13.12 7.87
C GLY A 164 -0.25 12.23 8.69
N LEU A 165 -0.21 10.92 8.44
CA LEU A 165 -1.03 9.91 9.13
C LEU A 165 -0.44 9.44 10.46
N VAL A 166 0.76 9.87 10.80
CA VAL A 166 1.46 9.42 12.00
C VAL A 166 1.36 10.47 13.11
N SER A 167 1.14 10.04 14.33
CA SER A 167 1.09 10.93 15.48
C SER A 167 1.66 10.28 16.74
N ALA A 168 2.06 11.14 17.67
CA ALA A 168 2.40 10.74 19.04
C ALA A 168 1.84 11.76 20.02
N VAL A 169 1.39 11.28 21.18
CA VAL A 169 0.85 12.11 22.26
C VAL A 169 1.58 11.75 23.55
N ARG A 170 2.01 12.75 24.29
CA ARG A 170 2.65 12.53 25.58
C ARG A 170 2.38 13.69 26.54
N PRO A 171 2.10 13.41 27.84
CA PRO A 171 2.09 14.44 28.87
C PRO A 171 3.53 14.90 29.15
N VAL A 172 3.70 16.20 29.35
CA VAL A 172 4.98 16.86 29.67
C VAL A 172 4.74 17.85 30.82
N THR A 173 5.62 17.80 31.82
CA THR A 173 5.60 18.79 32.91
C THR A 173 6.75 19.76 32.73
N LEU A 174 6.42 21.00 32.40
CA LEU A 174 7.36 22.09 32.16
C LEU A 174 7.72 22.77 33.46
N LYS A 175 9.01 22.82 33.75
CA LYS A 175 9.57 23.52 34.95
C LYS A 175 9.90 24.97 34.58
N ALA A 176 10.39 25.73 35.55
CA ALA A 176 10.71 27.17 35.37
C ALA A 176 11.97 27.41 34.50
N ASP A 177 12.45 26.43 33.78
CA ASP A 177 13.67 26.48 32.99
C ASP A 177 13.42 26.03 31.53
N THR A 178 14.47 25.86 30.73
CA THR A 178 14.36 25.34 29.39
C THR A 178 14.31 23.80 29.42
N ASP A 179 13.17 23.23 29.03
CA ASP A 179 12.99 21.80 28.90
C ASP A 179 13.11 21.37 27.41
N ARG A 180 13.77 20.24 27.18
CA ARG A 180 13.94 19.63 25.82
C ARG A 180 13.28 18.30 25.80
N GLU A 181 12.32 18.14 24.89
CA GLU A 181 11.56 16.91 24.72
C GLU A 181 11.74 16.30 23.33
N ALA A 182 12.12 15.03 23.30
CA ALA A 182 12.28 14.27 22.08
C ALA A 182 11.14 13.25 21.94
N PHE A 183 10.40 13.32 20.83
CA PHE A 183 9.32 12.40 20.50
C PHE A 183 9.80 11.37 19.51
N VAL A 184 9.34 10.13 19.68
CA VAL A 184 9.50 9.08 18.69
C VAL A 184 8.16 8.85 18.03
N LEU A 185 8.12 9.04 16.70
CA LEU A 185 6.96 8.73 15.87
C LEU A 185 7.07 7.28 15.40
N PRO A 186 6.19 6.37 15.84
CA PRO A 186 6.26 4.96 15.47
C PRO A 186 5.75 4.78 14.03
N ALA A 187 6.55 5.21 13.07
CA ALA A 187 6.23 5.22 11.65
C ALA A 187 7.24 4.42 10.83
N GLY A 188 6.73 3.80 9.76
CA GLY A 188 7.52 3.19 8.71
C GLY A 188 7.13 3.70 7.33
N GLY A 189 8.05 3.61 6.38
CA GLY A 189 7.78 3.84 4.98
C GLY A 189 7.25 2.58 4.32
N LEU A 190 6.29 2.73 3.42
CA LEU A 190 5.80 1.69 2.54
C LEU A 190 5.99 2.12 1.09
N ARG A 191 6.66 1.31 0.29
CA ARG A 191 6.82 1.49 -1.15
C ARG A 191 6.28 0.27 -1.88
N ILE A 192 5.41 0.48 -2.87
CA ILE A 192 4.71 -0.59 -3.57
C ILE A 192 5.04 -0.54 -5.06
N GLU A 193 5.33 -1.69 -5.63
CA GLU A 193 5.49 -1.88 -7.07
C GLU A 193 4.59 -3.02 -7.57
N GLY A 194 4.07 -2.88 -8.79
CA GLY A 194 3.33 -3.95 -9.47
C GLY A 194 4.15 -4.60 -10.57
N ARG A 195 3.98 -5.91 -10.73
CA ARG A 195 4.63 -6.68 -11.80
C ARG A 195 3.68 -7.68 -12.46
N VAL A 196 3.98 -7.98 -13.72
CA VAL A 196 3.45 -9.15 -14.44
C VAL A 196 4.64 -10.00 -14.83
N GLY A 197 4.76 -11.20 -14.28
CA GLY A 197 5.97 -12.00 -14.41
C GLY A 197 7.20 -11.23 -13.90
N ALA A 198 8.21 -11.08 -14.75
CA ALA A 198 9.41 -10.29 -14.45
C ALA A 198 9.27 -8.79 -14.77
N SER A 199 8.27 -8.40 -15.56
CA SER A 199 8.10 -7.04 -16.09
C SER A 199 7.40 -6.14 -15.08
N LYS A 200 7.95 -4.94 -14.87
CA LYS A 200 7.32 -3.89 -14.05
C LYS A 200 6.14 -3.28 -14.81
N ILE A 201 5.01 -3.12 -14.12
CA ILE A 201 3.85 -2.42 -14.67
C ILE A 201 4.11 -0.91 -14.63
N PRO A 202 3.85 -0.18 -15.74
CA PRO A 202 3.98 1.27 -15.76
C PRO A 202 3.09 1.96 -14.73
N GLN A 203 3.56 3.05 -14.13
CA GLN A 203 2.85 3.78 -13.07
C GLN A 203 1.44 4.25 -13.45
N ASN A 204 1.24 4.62 -14.71
CA ASN A 204 -0.04 5.09 -15.23
C ASN A 204 -1.06 3.95 -15.52
N GLN A 205 -0.66 2.70 -15.37
CA GLN A 205 -1.52 1.53 -15.61
C GLN A 205 -1.88 0.77 -14.34
N ILE A 206 -1.31 1.14 -13.19
CA ILE A 206 -1.56 0.49 -11.91
C ILE A 206 -1.79 1.51 -10.82
N SER A 207 -2.69 1.20 -9.90
CA SER A 207 -2.96 1.99 -8.71
C SER A 207 -3.09 1.09 -7.49
N PHE A 208 -2.76 1.66 -6.33
CA PHE A 208 -2.86 0.96 -5.05
C PHE A 208 -3.74 1.74 -4.09
N SER A 209 -4.56 1.03 -3.33
CA SER A 209 -5.29 1.58 -2.20
C SER A 209 -4.85 0.86 -0.94
N ILE A 210 -4.61 1.60 0.14
CA ILE A 210 -4.11 1.05 1.40
C ILE A 210 -5.23 1.12 2.45
N TYR A 211 -5.48 0.01 3.11
CA TYR A 211 -6.47 -0.14 4.16
C TYR A 211 -5.81 -0.56 5.47
N LYS A 212 -6.35 -0.12 6.60
CA LYS A 212 -5.87 -0.54 7.92
C LYS A 212 -6.43 -1.92 8.28
N GLY A 213 -5.61 -2.77 8.90
CA GLY A 213 -5.97 -4.14 9.30
C GLY A 213 -5.69 -5.17 8.22
N SER A 214 -6.33 -6.34 8.32
CA SER A 214 -6.21 -7.45 7.35
C SER A 214 -7.40 -7.50 6.39
N GLN A 215 -7.17 -8.00 5.18
CA GLN A 215 -8.23 -8.23 4.19
C GLN A 215 -9.27 -9.27 4.66
N PHE A 216 -8.94 -10.10 5.64
CA PHE A 216 -9.82 -11.12 6.20
C PHE A 216 -10.70 -10.62 7.35
N GLU A 217 -10.49 -9.40 7.82
CA GLU A 217 -11.34 -8.81 8.84
C GLU A 217 -12.70 -8.42 8.24
N VAL A 218 -13.77 -8.73 8.97
CA VAL A 218 -15.15 -8.47 8.53
C VAL A 218 -15.50 -7.00 8.65
N GLY A 219 -16.22 -6.47 7.66
CA GLY A 219 -16.76 -5.10 7.63
C GLY A 219 -16.28 -4.30 6.44
N GLU A 220 -17.14 -3.39 5.99
CA GLU A 220 -16.82 -2.44 4.94
C GLU A 220 -15.93 -1.33 5.50
N ARG A 221 -14.82 -1.04 4.83
CA ARG A 221 -13.85 -0.06 5.28
C ARG A 221 -13.50 0.91 4.17
N ALA A 222 -13.43 2.17 4.55
CA ALA A 222 -12.84 3.18 3.68
C ALA A 222 -11.30 2.99 3.63
N PRO A 223 -10.69 3.22 2.47
CA PRO A 223 -9.22 3.20 2.36
C PRO A 223 -8.61 4.30 3.23
N LEU A 224 -7.54 3.95 3.95
CA LEU A 224 -6.73 4.91 4.70
C LEU A 224 -5.99 5.86 3.75
N VAL A 225 -5.50 5.30 2.63
CA VAL A 225 -4.93 6.05 1.50
C VAL A 225 -5.60 5.52 0.23
N PRO A 226 -6.48 6.33 -0.41
CA PRO A 226 -7.31 5.85 -1.52
C PRO A 226 -6.52 5.57 -2.80
N THR A 227 -5.43 6.32 -3.04
CA THR A 227 -4.62 6.15 -4.25
C THR A 227 -3.15 6.41 -3.96
N VAL A 228 -2.31 5.45 -4.29
CA VAL A 228 -0.85 5.52 -4.23
C VAL A 228 -0.30 5.14 -5.59
N ALA A 229 0.64 5.92 -6.11
CA ALA A 229 1.34 5.58 -7.34
C ALA A 229 2.45 4.54 -7.09
N ALA A 230 2.77 3.77 -8.11
CA ALA A 230 3.84 2.78 -8.02
C ALA A 230 5.20 3.44 -7.77
N GLY A 231 5.90 2.97 -6.75
CA GLY A 231 7.23 3.47 -6.38
C GLY A 231 7.23 4.64 -5.40
N ASP A 232 6.10 5.26 -5.13
CA ASP A 232 5.98 6.30 -4.11
C ASP A 232 6.12 5.73 -2.71
N VAL A 233 6.73 6.51 -1.81
CA VAL A 233 6.86 6.14 -0.40
C VAL A 233 5.75 6.78 0.41
N VAL A 234 4.91 5.95 1.01
CA VAL A 234 3.86 6.38 1.94
C VAL A 234 4.31 6.16 3.37
N LEU A 235 4.22 7.21 4.19
CA LEU A 235 4.52 7.11 5.62
C LEU A 235 3.28 6.67 6.38
N LEU A 236 3.38 5.54 7.08
CA LEU A 236 2.28 4.94 7.84
C LEU A 236 2.69 4.67 9.28
N PRO A 237 1.76 4.72 10.25
CA PRO A 237 1.98 4.17 11.57
C PRO A 237 2.43 2.71 11.51
N GLU A 238 3.21 2.26 12.49
CA GLU A 238 3.49 0.83 12.64
C GLU A 238 2.19 0.05 12.78
N GLY A 239 2.06 -1.06 12.02
CA GLY A 239 0.84 -1.86 12.07
C GLY A 239 0.66 -2.81 10.90
N THR A 240 -0.49 -3.47 10.89
CA THR A 240 -0.94 -4.34 9.81
C THR A 240 -1.87 -3.57 8.89
N TYR A 241 -1.66 -3.75 7.60
CA TYR A 241 -2.43 -3.13 6.53
C TYR A 241 -2.70 -4.16 5.44
N TYR A 242 -3.66 -3.90 4.59
CA TYR A 242 -3.78 -4.61 3.32
C TYR A 242 -3.83 -3.63 2.16
N ILE A 243 -3.31 -4.09 1.03
CA ILE A 243 -3.23 -3.33 -0.21
C ILE A 243 -4.23 -3.95 -1.17
N ILE A 244 -5.01 -3.12 -1.85
CA ILE A 244 -5.72 -3.49 -3.07
C ILE A 244 -4.96 -2.87 -4.23
N SER A 245 -4.47 -3.71 -5.12
CA SER A 245 -3.77 -3.33 -6.34
C SER A 245 -4.68 -3.55 -7.53
N ASN A 246 -4.90 -2.50 -8.33
CA ASN A 246 -5.71 -2.54 -9.54
C ASN A 246 -4.79 -2.29 -10.74
N TYR A 247 -4.65 -3.29 -11.62
CA TYR A 247 -3.95 -3.17 -12.89
C TYR A 247 -4.96 -2.99 -14.01
N GLY A 248 -4.95 -1.82 -14.64
CA GLY A 248 -6.02 -1.41 -15.55
C GLY A 248 -7.32 -1.09 -14.81
N ASP A 249 -8.42 -1.16 -15.53
CA ASP A 249 -9.76 -0.78 -15.09
C ASP A 249 -10.81 -1.90 -15.24
N ALA A 250 -10.35 -3.15 -15.41
CA ALA A 250 -11.21 -4.32 -15.52
C ALA A 250 -11.08 -5.22 -14.27
N ASN A 251 -10.65 -6.47 -14.43
CA ASN A 251 -10.70 -7.46 -13.35
C ASN A 251 -9.34 -7.88 -12.78
N SER A 252 -8.24 -7.24 -13.20
CA SER A 252 -6.94 -7.57 -12.64
C SER A 252 -6.71 -6.87 -11.29
N VAL A 253 -7.25 -7.48 -10.24
CA VAL A 253 -7.20 -6.98 -8.87
C VAL A 253 -6.50 -7.98 -7.97
N VAL A 254 -5.51 -7.50 -7.20
CA VAL A 254 -4.77 -8.32 -6.22
C VAL A 254 -4.91 -7.68 -4.85
N ARG A 255 -5.15 -8.51 -3.83
CA ARG A 255 -5.17 -8.10 -2.42
C ARG A 255 -4.02 -8.77 -1.68
N SER A 256 -3.32 -8.01 -0.85
CA SER A 256 -2.17 -8.52 -0.10
C SER A 256 -2.09 -7.87 1.27
N ASP A 257 -1.97 -8.67 2.32
CA ASP A 257 -1.68 -8.19 3.67
C ASP A 257 -0.20 -7.89 3.81
N ILE A 258 0.10 -6.79 4.49
CA ILE A 258 1.45 -6.34 4.77
C ILE A 258 1.59 -5.85 6.21
N ARG A 259 2.81 -5.89 6.72
CA ARG A 259 3.16 -5.30 8.02
C ARG A 259 4.18 -4.19 7.84
N VAL A 260 3.81 -2.99 8.26
CA VAL A 260 4.71 -1.84 8.33
C VAL A 260 5.38 -1.83 9.71
N GLN A 261 6.71 -1.75 9.73
CA GLN A 261 7.52 -1.69 10.94
C GLN A 261 8.04 -0.28 11.15
N ALA A 262 8.02 0.20 12.40
CA ALA A 262 8.58 1.49 12.74
C ALA A 262 10.05 1.62 12.32
N SER A 263 10.44 2.80 11.86
CA SER A 263 11.80 3.16 11.47
C SER A 263 12.37 2.37 10.27
N LYS A 264 11.52 1.64 9.52
CA LYS A 264 11.94 0.87 8.35
C LYS A 264 11.17 1.26 7.10
N LEU A 265 11.82 1.09 5.95
CA LEU A 265 11.15 1.08 4.66
C LEU A 265 10.76 -0.37 4.32
N THR A 266 9.48 -0.58 4.06
CA THR A 266 8.94 -1.86 3.61
C THR A 266 8.71 -1.78 2.11
N ASP A 267 9.47 -2.55 1.34
CA ASP A 267 9.29 -2.68 -0.11
C ASP A 267 8.39 -3.88 -0.40
N VAL A 268 7.33 -3.64 -1.18
CA VAL A 268 6.33 -4.65 -1.54
C VAL A 268 6.21 -4.75 -3.05
N ILE A 269 6.29 -5.96 -3.57
CA ILE A 269 6.04 -6.28 -4.97
C ILE A 269 4.73 -7.04 -5.06
N ILE A 270 3.76 -6.48 -5.77
CA ILE A 270 2.47 -7.11 -6.06
C ILE A 270 2.54 -7.73 -7.46
N SER A 271 2.39 -9.05 -7.53
CA SER A 271 2.41 -9.79 -8.80
C SER A 271 1.00 -9.99 -9.32
N HIS A 272 0.71 -9.42 -10.48
CA HIS A 272 -0.53 -9.64 -11.22
C HIS A 272 -0.36 -10.79 -12.20
N ARG A 273 -1.40 -11.59 -12.33
CA ARG A 273 -1.53 -12.62 -13.39
C ARG A 273 -2.51 -12.08 -14.41
N ALA A 274 -1.99 -11.35 -15.40
CA ALA A 274 -2.82 -10.59 -16.33
C ALA A 274 -2.06 -10.35 -17.65
N ALA A 275 -2.77 -9.90 -18.66
CA ALA A 275 -2.22 -9.41 -19.91
C ALA A 275 -3.06 -8.27 -20.48
N VAL A 276 -2.46 -7.47 -21.36
CA VAL A 276 -3.14 -6.42 -22.12
C VAL A 276 -3.67 -7.02 -23.41
N ILE A 277 -4.98 -6.99 -23.59
CA ILE A 277 -5.66 -7.50 -24.77
C ILE A 277 -6.20 -6.33 -25.60
N THR A 278 -5.87 -6.31 -26.88
CA THR A 278 -6.43 -5.38 -27.87
C THR A 278 -7.53 -6.11 -28.65
N LEU A 279 -8.72 -5.55 -28.70
CA LEU A 279 -9.84 -6.14 -29.46
C LEU A 279 -9.96 -5.45 -30.81
N LYS A 280 -10.36 -6.22 -31.82
CA LYS A 280 -10.46 -5.76 -33.19
C LYS A 280 -11.57 -6.53 -33.92
N LEU A 281 -12.55 -5.83 -34.49
CA LEU A 281 -13.57 -6.40 -35.37
C LEU A 281 -13.13 -6.18 -36.81
N VAL A 282 -13.07 -7.24 -37.61
CA VAL A 282 -12.59 -7.19 -39.00
C VAL A 282 -13.60 -7.88 -39.92
N SER A 283 -13.70 -7.44 -41.16
CA SER A 283 -14.50 -8.16 -42.19
C SER A 283 -13.84 -9.46 -42.59
N ASP A 284 -12.53 -9.45 -42.75
CA ASP A 284 -11.73 -10.62 -43.14
C ASP A 284 -10.51 -10.71 -42.23
N LYS A 285 -9.95 -11.94 -42.06
CA LYS A 285 -8.77 -12.17 -41.23
C LYS A 285 -7.60 -11.26 -41.64
N GLY A 286 -7.06 -10.49 -40.67
CA GLY A 286 -5.98 -9.53 -40.92
C GLY A 286 -6.46 -8.23 -41.58
N GLY A 287 -7.75 -8.03 -41.79
CA GLY A 287 -8.35 -6.82 -42.36
C GLY A 287 -8.25 -5.60 -41.45
N GLU A 288 -8.74 -4.46 -41.94
CA GLU A 288 -8.84 -3.25 -41.16
C GLU A 288 -9.95 -3.36 -40.09
N ALA A 289 -9.71 -2.69 -38.96
CA ALA A 289 -10.67 -2.69 -37.86
C ALA A 289 -11.87 -1.81 -38.18
N LEU A 290 -13.06 -2.33 -37.95
CA LEU A 290 -14.30 -1.61 -38.11
C LEU A 290 -14.49 -0.57 -37.00
N ALA A 291 -14.67 0.68 -37.40
CA ALA A 291 -14.93 1.78 -36.49
C ALA A 291 -16.31 1.62 -35.79
N ASN A 292 -16.55 2.43 -34.75
CA ASN A 292 -17.84 2.49 -34.03
C ASN A 292 -18.36 1.13 -33.52
N THR A 293 -17.45 0.21 -33.23
CA THR A 293 -17.77 -1.08 -32.63
C THR A 293 -17.93 -0.94 -31.12
N ALA A 294 -19.08 -1.39 -30.61
CA ALA A 294 -19.29 -1.52 -29.16
C ALA A 294 -18.86 -2.92 -28.71
N TRP A 295 -18.09 -2.98 -27.64
CA TRP A 295 -17.49 -4.20 -27.13
C TRP A 295 -17.99 -4.54 -25.76
N SER A 296 -18.22 -5.83 -25.51
CA SER A 296 -18.39 -6.38 -24.18
C SER A 296 -17.47 -7.60 -24.03
N VAL A 297 -16.64 -7.59 -23.00
CA VAL A 297 -15.85 -8.75 -22.61
C VAL A 297 -16.54 -9.42 -21.44
N ILE A 298 -16.86 -10.70 -21.60
CA ILE A 298 -17.58 -11.47 -20.58
C ILE A 298 -16.79 -12.70 -20.15
N THR A 299 -17.08 -13.20 -18.94
CA THR A 299 -16.61 -14.51 -18.48
C THR A 299 -17.39 -15.64 -19.19
N PRO A 300 -16.94 -16.90 -19.16
CA PRO A 300 -17.74 -18.04 -19.61
C PRO A 300 -19.09 -18.17 -18.89
N GLY A 301 -19.20 -17.68 -17.67
CA GLY A 301 -20.42 -17.63 -16.87
C GLY A 301 -21.41 -16.53 -17.30
N GLY A 302 -21.00 -15.62 -18.19
CA GLY A 302 -21.84 -14.54 -18.68
C GLY A 302 -21.67 -13.20 -17.94
N ASP A 303 -20.78 -13.11 -16.93
CA ASP A 303 -20.54 -11.87 -16.22
C ASP A 303 -19.77 -10.88 -17.10
N VAL A 304 -20.27 -9.66 -17.20
CA VAL A 304 -19.62 -8.59 -17.96
C VAL A 304 -18.44 -8.06 -17.16
N ILE A 305 -17.25 -8.17 -17.73
CA ILE A 305 -15.99 -7.69 -17.13
C ILE A 305 -15.67 -6.26 -17.56
N LYS A 306 -15.85 -5.96 -18.85
CA LYS A 306 -15.54 -4.65 -19.43
C LYS A 306 -16.40 -4.36 -20.62
N GLU A 307 -16.85 -3.13 -20.71
CA GLU A 307 -17.47 -2.54 -21.90
C GLU A 307 -16.61 -1.40 -22.43
N SER A 308 -16.55 -1.26 -23.75
CA SER A 308 -15.81 -0.20 -24.42
C SER A 308 -16.35 0.06 -25.82
N ILE A 309 -15.98 1.20 -26.40
CA ILE A 309 -16.37 1.56 -27.78
C ILE A 309 -15.10 1.98 -28.51
N GLY A 310 -14.92 1.50 -29.72
CA GLY A 310 -13.80 1.87 -30.57
C GLY A 310 -13.35 0.76 -31.50
N ALA A 311 -12.41 1.08 -32.41
CA ALA A 311 -11.85 0.13 -33.35
C ALA A 311 -10.79 -0.79 -32.69
N PHE A 312 -10.05 -0.26 -31.70
CA PHE A 312 -8.94 -0.95 -31.02
C PHE A 312 -8.95 -0.73 -29.52
N PRO A 313 -10.02 -1.08 -28.80
CA PRO A 313 -10.02 -0.94 -27.37
C PRO A 313 -8.99 -1.88 -26.73
N ARG A 314 -8.24 -1.35 -25.77
CA ARG A 314 -7.28 -2.11 -24.97
C ARG A 314 -7.87 -2.34 -23.59
N VAL A 315 -7.79 -3.57 -23.13
CA VAL A 315 -8.28 -3.96 -21.80
C VAL A 315 -7.24 -4.83 -21.10
N VAL A 316 -7.03 -4.59 -19.82
CA VAL A 316 -6.21 -5.46 -18.97
C VAL A 316 -7.11 -6.51 -18.35
N LEU A 317 -6.85 -7.76 -18.66
CA LEU A 317 -7.62 -8.89 -18.15
C LEU A 317 -6.75 -9.82 -17.31
N SER A 318 -7.32 -10.34 -16.24
CA SER A 318 -6.70 -11.44 -15.50
C SER A 318 -6.55 -12.66 -16.39
N GLU A 319 -5.58 -13.52 -16.08
CA GLU A 319 -5.44 -14.82 -16.73
C GLU A 319 -6.73 -15.62 -16.59
N GLY A 320 -7.20 -16.20 -17.71
CA GLY A 320 -8.44 -16.98 -17.75
C GLY A 320 -9.11 -16.98 -19.12
N GLU A 321 -10.27 -17.60 -19.17
CA GLU A 321 -11.10 -17.70 -20.38
C GLU A 321 -12.12 -16.57 -20.43
N TYR A 322 -12.34 -16.02 -21.62
CA TYR A 322 -13.25 -14.92 -21.88
C TYR A 322 -13.94 -15.08 -23.23
N ARG A 323 -14.98 -14.27 -23.44
CA ARG A 323 -15.62 -14.10 -24.73
C ARG A 323 -15.70 -12.61 -25.05
N ALA A 324 -15.20 -12.24 -26.22
CA ALA A 324 -15.37 -10.90 -26.78
C ALA A 324 -16.65 -10.88 -27.58
N ILE A 325 -17.52 -9.92 -27.29
CA ILE A 325 -18.77 -9.63 -28.03
C ILE A 325 -18.59 -8.27 -28.67
N ALA A 326 -18.69 -8.23 -30.00
CA ALA A 326 -18.62 -7.02 -30.79
C ALA A 326 -19.99 -6.72 -31.39
N LYS A 327 -20.50 -5.51 -31.19
CA LYS A 327 -21.74 -5.01 -31.83
C LYS A 327 -21.40 -3.88 -32.78
N ASN A 328 -21.68 -4.06 -34.07
CA ASN A 328 -21.43 -3.07 -35.10
C ASN A 328 -22.64 -3.06 -36.07
N GLU A 329 -23.15 -1.89 -36.42
CA GLU A 329 -24.29 -1.70 -37.32
C GLU A 329 -25.51 -2.59 -37.00
N GLY A 330 -25.77 -2.82 -35.73
CA GLY A 330 -26.91 -3.64 -35.25
C GLY A 330 -26.65 -5.15 -35.28
N LYS A 331 -25.54 -5.62 -35.84
CA LYS A 331 -25.13 -7.03 -35.84
C LYS A 331 -24.25 -7.32 -34.64
N VAL A 332 -24.29 -8.56 -34.16
CA VAL A 332 -23.51 -9.04 -33.02
C VAL A 332 -22.60 -10.18 -33.47
N PHE A 333 -21.33 -10.06 -33.12
CA PHE A 333 -20.30 -11.06 -33.42
C PHE A 333 -19.61 -11.45 -32.14
N GLU A 334 -19.17 -12.70 -32.00
CA GLU A 334 -18.52 -13.15 -30.79
C GLU A 334 -17.33 -14.06 -31.08
N ARG A 335 -16.35 -14.02 -30.18
CA ARG A 335 -15.20 -14.91 -30.21
C ARG A 335 -14.75 -15.28 -28.79
N PRO A 336 -14.66 -16.57 -28.46
CA PRO A 336 -13.99 -17.02 -27.25
C PRO A 336 -12.47 -16.86 -27.39
N PHE A 337 -11.79 -16.52 -26.29
CA PHE A 337 -10.33 -16.41 -26.24
C PHE A 337 -9.82 -16.70 -24.82
N ASN A 338 -8.53 -16.99 -24.74
CA ASN A 338 -7.85 -17.24 -23.47
C ASN A 338 -6.77 -16.19 -23.24
N VAL A 339 -6.69 -15.67 -22.02
CA VAL A 339 -5.67 -14.74 -21.56
C VAL A 339 -4.60 -15.52 -20.80
N VAL A 340 -3.37 -15.41 -21.26
CA VAL A 340 -2.20 -16.03 -20.64
C VAL A 340 -1.37 -14.96 -19.93
N ASN A 341 -0.95 -15.25 -18.72
CA ASN A 341 -0.18 -14.32 -17.90
C ASN A 341 1.05 -13.76 -18.61
N GLY A 342 1.14 -12.44 -18.72
CA GLY A 342 2.27 -11.73 -19.30
C GLY A 342 2.39 -11.83 -20.83
N VAL A 343 1.38 -12.39 -21.51
CA VAL A 343 1.34 -12.50 -22.97
C VAL A 343 0.29 -11.53 -23.50
N ASP A 344 0.72 -10.32 -23.83
CA ASP A 344 -0.14 -9.34 -24.47
C ASP A 344 -0.51 -9.81 -25.89
N GLY A 345 -1.75 -9.51 -26.32
CA GLY A 345 -2.25 -10.04 -27.59
C GLY A 345 -3.34 -9.19 -28.22
N GLU A 346 -3.61 -9.52 -29.48
CA GLU A 346 -4.72 -8.97 -30.24
C GLU A 346 -5.75 -10.08 -30.54
N ILE A 347 -7.00 -9.78 -30.30
CA ILE A 347 -8.12 -10.67 -30.56
C ILE A 347 -8.94 -10.11 -31.72
N GLU A 348 -8.85 -10.76 -32.87
CA GLU A 348 -9.67 -10.45 -34.04
C GLU A 348 -11.02 -11.15 -33.92
N VAL A 349 -12.12 -10.43 -33.98
CA VAL A 349 -13.47 -10.96 -34.17
C VAL A 349 -13.83 -10.75 -35.64
N ILE A 350 -14.34 -11.79 -36.31
CA ILE A 350 -14.66 -11.71 -37.75
C ILE A 350 -16.16 -11.43 -37.92
N ALA A 351 -16.47 -10.45 -38.76
CA ALA A 351 -17.85 -10.00 -39.01
C ALA A 351 -18.48 -10.79 -40.17
N HIS A 352 -18.86 -12.05 -39.92
CA HIS A 352 -19.59 -12.85 -40.91
C HIS A 352 -20.72 -13.69 -40.27
#